data_08e1b142038d9e5c854873b806760142
#
_entry.id   08e1b142038d9e5c854873b806760142
#
_cell.length_a   1.000
_cell.length_b   1.000
_cell.length_c   1.000
_cell.angle_alpha   90.00
_cell.angle_beta   90.00
_cell.angle_gamma   90.00
#
_symmetry.space_group_name_H-M   'P 1'
#
loop_
_entity.id
_entity.type
_entity.pdbx_description
1 polymer ?
#
loop_
_entity_poly.entity_id
_entity_poly.type
_entity_poly.pdbx_seq_one_letter_code
_entity_poly.pdbx_strand_id
1 'polypeptide(L)'
;ASDVYKRQALFEHIQSLSFSNMGHQGTASLITRMTSDINQLQSGVNMVLRLFLRSPFIVFGAMIMAFTVDVEAAFIFVVVIPLLALVVFGILLISIPLFGKVQGQLDQVLGTTRENLTGIRVIRAFGKEQDEIEKFDRQTDVLKQMQVMSAKISSLMNPVTYIIINGGLIWLIYTGAVRVENGILTQGQVVALVNYMSQILVELVKLANLIITVTKAAACGNRVAAVFQ
;
A
#
# COMPACT_ATOMS: atom_id res chain seq x y z
N ALA A 1 -16.47 0.83 19.83
CA ALA A 1 -17.44 1.89 20.14
C ALA A 1 -17.50 2.96 19.02
N SER A 2 -16.37 3.51 18.60
CA SER A 2 -16.34 4.59 17.57
C SER A 2 -16.93 4.21 16.22
N ASP A 3 -16.87 2.95 15.82
CA ASP A 3 -17.35 2.47 14.51
C ASP A 3 -18.89 2.42 14.44
N VAL A 4 -19.52 1.99 15.51
CA VAL A 4 -20.97 1.94 15.59
C VAL A 4 -21.56 3.34 15.50
N TYR A 5 -20.98 4.32 16.19
CA TYR A 5 -21.43 5.71 16.14
C TYR A 5 -21.27 6.33 14.74
N LYS A 6 -20.20 6.03 14.03
CA LYS A 6 -19.98 6.53 12.66
C LYS A 6 -21.01 5.96 11.68
N ARG A 7 -21.31 4.66 11.79
CA ARG A 7 -22.33 4.02 10.96
C ARG A 7 -23.73 4.57 11.27
N GLN A 8 -24.02 4.75 12.57
CA GLN A 8 -25.29 5.31 13.01
C GLN A 8 -25.47 6.74 12.51
N ALA A 9 -24.46 7.60 12.69
CA ALA A 9 -24.49 8.98 12.20
C ALA A 9 -24.67 9.06 10.67
N LEU A 10 -23.95 8.20 9.92
CA LEU A 10 -24.07 8.12 8.47
C LEU A 10 -25.47 7.63 8.06
N PHE A 11 -26.01 6.65 8.76
CA PHE A 11 -27.35 6.13 8.50
C PHE A 11 -28.43 7.20 8.78
N GLU A 12 -28.36 7.88 9.93
CA GLU A 12 -29.25 8.98 10.28
C GLU A 12 -29.22 10.09 9.22
N HIS A 13 -28.01 10.44 8.76
CA HIS A 13 -27.87 11.45 7.71
C HIS A 13 -28.45 10.98 6.35
N ILE A 14 -28.22 9.72 5.96
CA ILE A 14 -28.82 9.15 4.74
C ILE A 14 -30.36 9.18 4.81
N GLN A 15 -30.93 8.88 5.98
CA GLN A 15 -32.39 8.94 6.17
C GLN A 15 -32.95 10.38 6.10
N SER A 16 -32.14 11.38 6.37
CA SER A 16 -32.52 12.80 6.25
C SER A 16 -32.37 13.36 4.84
N LEU A 17 -31.72 12.64 3.91
CA LEU A 17 -31.56 13.08 2.52
C LEU A 17 -32.88 13.09 1.76
N SER A 18 -33.06 14.08 0.87
CA SER A 18 -34.21 14.13 -0.04
C SER A 18 -34.14 12.99 -1.07
N PHE A 19 -35.28 12.55 -1.58
CA PHE A 19 -35.39 11.54 -2.63
C PHE A 19 -34.55 11.88 -3.88
N SER A 20 -34.47 13.18 -4.22
CA SER A 20 -33.63 13.65 -5.33
C SER A 20 -32.14 13.40 -5.08
N ASN A 21 -31.64 13.75 -3.90
CA ASN A 21 -30.24 13.54 -3.53
C ASN A 21 -29.89 12.06 -3.41
N MET A 22 -30.81 11.25 -2.88
CA MET A 22 -30.64 9.78 -2.80
C MET A 22 -30.59 9.16 -4.20
N GLY A 23 -31.36 9.66 -5.15
CA GLY A 23 -31.32 9.22 -6.56
C GLY A 23 -30.02 9.57 -7.25
N HIS A 24 -29.46 10.77 -7.02
CA HIS A 24 -28.18 11.20 -7.59
C HIS A 24 -27.00 10.39 -7.08
N GLN A 25 -26.97 10.03 -5.81
CA GLN A 25 -25.87 9.26 -5.22
C GLN A 25 -25.98 7.74 -5.47
N GLY A 26 -27.19 7.24 -5.74
CA GLY A 26 -27.49 5.84 -5.99
C GLY A 26 -27.44 4.97 -4.72
N THR A 27 -28.47 4.18 -4.48
CA THR A 27 -28.62 3.34 -3.28
C THR A 27 -27.47 2.33 -3.11
N ALA A 28 -26.99 1.72 -4.21
CA ALA A 28 -25.87 0.80 -4.19
C ALA A 28 -24.57 1.47 -3.72
N SER A 29 -24.33 2.73 -4.13
CA SER A 29 -23.18 3.52 -3.69
C SER A 29 -23.25 3.83 -2.20
N LEU A 30 -24.41 4.22 -1.69
CA LEU A 30 -24.61 4.50 -0.26
C LEU A 30 -24.40 3.26 0.61
N ILE A 31 -24.86 2.08 0.18
CA ILE A 31 -24.60 0.80 0.86
C ILE A 31 -23.10 0.52 0.91
N THR A 32 -22.37 0.71 -0.19
CA THR A 32 -20.92 0.52 -0.24
C THR A 32 -20.19 1.44 0.73
N ARG A 33 -20.62 2.72 0.83
CA ARG A 33 -20.03 3.70 1.76
C ARG A 33 -20.28 3.32 3.23
N MET A 34 -21.50 2.83 3.55
CA MET A 34 -21.85 2.36 4.90
C MET A 34 -21.11 1.08 5.32
N THR A 35 -20.75 0.23 4.37
CA THR A 35 -20.14 -1.07 4.66
C THR A 35 -18.64 -1.08 4.39
N SER A 36 -18.24 -1.13 3.13
CA SER A 36 -16.87 -1.29 2.70
C SER A 36 -16.00 -0.08 3.04
N ASP A 37 -16.47 1.15 2.74
CA ASP A 37 -15.65 2.35 2.93
C ASP A 37 -15.41 2.65 4.40
N ILE A 38 -16.40 2.47 5.28
CA ILE A 38 -16.21 2.63 6.74
C ILE A 38 -15.24 1.57 7.27
N ASN A 39 -15.34 0.31 6.84
CA ASN A 39 -14.41 -0.75 7.24
C ASN A 39 -12.98 -0.43 6.82
N GLN A 40 -12.80 0.06 5.59
CA GLN A 40 -11.49 0.43 5.07
C GLN A 40 -10.90 1.62 5.82
N LEU A 41 -11.72 2.62 6.13
CA LEU A 41 -11.34 3.78 6.93
C LEU A 41 -10.92 3.35 8.35
N GLN A 42 -11.70 2.49 8.99
CA GLN A 42 -11.39 1.96 10.32
C GLN A 42 -10.08 1.17 10.33
N SER A 43 -9.89 0.29 9.34
CA SER A 43 -8.66 -0.49 9.19
C SER A 43 -7.45 0.42 9.00
N GLY A 44 -7.58 1.47 8.18
CA GLY A 44 -6.54 2.45 7.97
C GLY A 44 -6.18 3.22 9.25
N VAL A 45 -7.17 3.72 9.98
CA VAL A 45 -6.96 4.44 11.24
C VAL A 45 -6.29 3.53 12.29
N ASN A 46 -6.76 2.29 12.45
CA ASN A 46 -6.14 1.34 13.36
C ASN A 46 -4.69 1.03 12.98
N MET A 47 -4.41 0.88 11.69
CA MET A 47 -3.07 0.59 11.20
C MET A 47 -2.14 1.78 11.40
N VAL A 48 -2.62 3.02 11.15
CA VAL A 48 -1.87 4.26 11.43
C VAL A 48 -1.51 4.33 12.92
N LEU A 49 -2.50 4.22 13.80
CA LEU A 49 -2.27 4.34 15.24
C LEU A 49 -1.29 3.26 15.75
N ARG A 50 -1.41 2.03 15.25
CA ARG A 50 -0.57 0.92 15.71
C ARG A 50 0.85 0.99 15.14
N LEU A 51 1.02 1.24 13.84
CA LEU A 51 2.31 1.15 13.18
C LEU A 51 3.05 2.48 13.19
N PHE A 52 2.36 3.61 12.98
CA PHE A 52 3.00 4.93 12.96
C PHE A 52 3.61 5.32 14.30
N LEU A 53 2.97 4.92 15.41
CA LEU A 53 3.55 5.13 16.73
C LEU A 53 4.65 4.10 17.04
N ARG A 54 4.43 2.82 16.70
CA ARG A 54 5.33 1.73 17.08
C ARG A 54 6.62 1.69 16.24
N SER A 55 6.51 1.80 14.91
CA SER A 55 7.65 1.57 13.99
C SER A 55 8.80 2.55 14.19
N PRO A 56 8.59 3.89 14.33
CA PRO A 56 9.69 4.81 14.60
C PRO A 56 10.42 4.49 15.91
N PHE A 57 9.67 4.17 16.97
CA PHE A 57 10.30 3.84 18.26
C PHE A 57 11.16 2.59 18.18
N ILE A 58 10.74 1.56 17.43
CA ILE A 58 11.54 0.35 17.24
C ILE A 58 12.80 0.67 16.42
N VAL A 59 12.67 1.43 15.32
CA VAL A 59 13.81 1.76 14.45
C VAL A 59 14.82 2.63 15.20
N PHE A 60 14.38 3.71 15.83
CA PHE A 60 15.28 4.59 16.60
C PHE A 60 15.83 3.88 17.84
N GLY A 61 15.01 3.12 18.57
CA GLY A 61 15.44 2.35 19.72
C GLY A 61 16.50 1.30 19.36
N ALA A 62 16.28 0.54 18.31
CA ALA A 62 17.27 -0.45 17.84
C ALA A 62 18.55 0.22 17.33
N MET A 63 18.46 1.38 16.69
CA MET A 63 19.61 2.15 16.26
C MET A 63 20.41 2.67 17.44
N ILE A 64 19.77 3.26 18.45
CA ILE A 64 20.44 3.71 19.68
C ILE A 64 21.12 2.51 20.38
N MET A 65 20.41 1.40 20.52
CA MET A 65 20.99 0.19 21.13
C MET A 65 22.17 -0.36 20.33
N ALA A 66 22.15 -0.29 18.99
CA ALA A 66 23.29 -0.68 18.17
C ALA A 66 24.52 0.19 18.45
N PHE A 67 24.34 1.51 18.58
CA PHE A 67 25.41 2.46 18.93
C PHE A 67 25.98 2.24 20.35
N THR A 68 25.17 1.77 21.29
CA THR A 68 25.68 1.44 22.64
C THR A 68 26.49 0.15 22.68
N VAL A 69 26.26 -0.77 21.73
CA VAL A 69 27.01 -2.03 21.63
C VAL A 69 28.34 -1.79 20.93
N ASP A 70 28.33 -1.17 19.74
CA ASP A 70 29.53 -0.89 18.99
C ASP A 70 29.28 0.20 17.94
N VAL A 71 30.08 1.27 17.98
CA VAL A 71 29.92 2.44 17.09
C VAL A 71 30.25 2.09 15.65
N GLU A 72 31.28 1.28 15.39
CA GLU A 72 31.74 0.94 14.03
C GLU A 72 30.74 0.02 13.34
N ALA A 73 30.24 -0.99 14.05
CA ALA A 73 29.18 -1.85 13.54
C ALA A 73 27.86 -1.07 13.35
N ALA A 74 27.58 -0.07 14.20
CA ALA A 74 26.39 0.78 14.08
C ALA A 74 26.40 1.69 12.83
N PHE A 75 27.57 2.08 12.31
CA PHE A 75 27.65 2.82 11.04
C PHE A 75 27.06 2.05 9.86
N ILE A 76 27.10 0.71 9.89
CA ILE A 76 26.46 -0.12 8.85
C ILE A 76 24.97 0.16 8.79
N PHE A 77 24.30 0.35 9.94
CA PHE A 77 22.89 0.69 10.01
C PHE A 77 22.60 2.07 9.38
N VAL A 78 23.50 3.04 9.61
CA VAL A 78 23.38 4.40 9.04
C VAL A 78 23.47 4.38 7.51
N VAL A 79 24.13 3.40 6.91
CA VAL A 79 24.21 3.23 5.45
C VAL A 79 23.02 2.40 4.92
N VAL A 80 22.75 1.26 5.54
CA VAL A 80 21.75 0.29 5.04
C VAL A 80 20.32 0.83 5.18
N ILE A 81 19.99 1.50 6.29
CA ILE A 81 18.64 1.99 6.54
C ILE A 81 18.21 3.07 5.51
N PRO A 82 18.99 4.15 5.27
CA PRO A 82 18.64 5.13 4.25
C PRO A 82 18.62 4.55 2.83
N LEU A 83 19.55 3.64 2.52
CA LEU A 83 19.57 2.97 1.22
C LEU A 83 18.29 2.16 0.99
N LEU A 84 17.88 1.38 1.99
CA LEU A 84 16.64 0.63 1.94
C LEU A 84 15.41 1.54 1.87
N ALA A 85 15.38 2.61 2.68
CA ALA A 85 14.30 3.59 2.64
C ALA A 85 14.19 4.23 1.25
N LEU A 86 15.31 4.66 0.65
CA LEU A 86 15.34 5.26 -0.67
C LEU A 86 14.77 4.32 -1.74
N VAL A 87 15.16 3.04 -1.72
CA VAL A 87 14.65 2.04 -2.68
C VAL A 87 13.17 1.77 -2.47
N VAL A 88 12.75 1.52 -1.23
CA VAL A 88 11.35 1.21 -0.92
C VAL A 88 10.43 2.39 -1.26
N PHE A 89 10.77 3.59 -0.80
CA PHE A 89 9.98 4.78 -1.11
C PHE A 89 10.05 5.16 -2.60
N GLY A 90 11.20 5.00 -3.25
CA GLY A 90 11.36 5.22 -4.68
C GLY A 90 10.43 4.33 -5.52
N ILE A 91 10.40 3.03 -5.25
CA ILE A 91 9.50 2.10 -5.93
C ILE A 91 8.03 2.43 -5.63
N LEU A 92 7.70 2.78 -4.39
CA LEU A 92 6.33 3.18 -4.02
C LEU A 92 5.86 4.42 -4.77
N LEU A 93 6.68 5.46 -4.84
CA LEU A 93 6.34 6.71 -5.54
C LEU A 93 6.08 6.48 -7.04
N ILE A 94 6.77 5.53 -7.66
CA ILE A 94 6.56 5.13 -9.06
C ILE A 94 5.31 4.25 -9.19
N SER A 95 5.09 3.33 -8.25
CA SER A 95 4.00 2.35 -8.32
C SER A 95 2.62 2.97 -8.08
N ILE A 96 2.49 3.93 -7.14
CA ILE A 96 1.20 4.53 -6.79
C ILE A 96 0.49 5.16 -8.01
N PRO A 97 1.11 6.08 -8.79
CA PRO A 97 0.46 6.65 -9.96
C PRO A 97 0.18 5.62 -11.06
N LEU A 98 1.01 4.59 -11.16
CA LEU A 98 0.83 3.52 -12.13
C LEU A 98 -0.41 2.68 -11.80
N PHE A 99 -0.61 2.34 -10.53
CA PHE A 99 -1.84 1.69 -10.08
C PHE A 99 -3.08 2.54 -10.34
N GLY A 100 -3.00 3.85 -10.17
CA GLY A 100 -4.09 4.76 -10.51
C GLY A 100 -4.46 4.71 -12.00
N LYS A 101 -3.47 4.67 -12.90
CA LYS A 101 -3.69 4.54 -14.35
C LYS A 101 -4.31 3.18 -14.70
N VAL A 102 -3.84 2.09 -14.09
CA VAL A 102 -4.41 0.75 -14.28
C VAL A 102 -5.88 0.74 -13.85
N GLN A 103 -6.20 1.35 -12.71
CA GLN A 103 -7.58 1.43 -12.23
C GLN A 103 -8.47 2.22 -13.19
N GLY A 104 -8.00 3.38 -13.69
CA GLY A 104 -8.76 4.16 -14.67
C GLY A 104 -9.02 3.41 -15.97
N GLN A 105 -8.05 2.63 -16.46
CA GLN A 105 -8.24 1.78 -17.64
C GLN A 105 -9.20 0.62 -17.38
N LEU A 106 -9.16 0.03 -16.17
CA LEU A 106 -10.13 -1.00 -15.76
C LEU A 106 -11.55 -0.44 -15.73
N ASP A 107 -11.73 0.77 -15.21
CA ASP A 107 -13.04 1.44 -15.18
C ASP A 107 -13.59 1.69 -16.60
N GLN A 108 -12.72 1.99 -17.58
CA GLN A 108 -13.13 2.12 -18.99
C GLN A 108 -13.60 0.77 -19.56
N VAL A 109 -12.87 -0.32 -19.33
CA VAL A 109 -13.27 -1.68 -19.77
C VAL A 109 -14.62 -2.07 -19.15
N LEU A 110 -14.79 -1.82 -17.85
CA LEU A 110 -16.05 -2.07 -17.15
C LEU A 110 -17.20 -1.21 -17.69
N GLY A 111 -16.91 0.07 -18.03
CA GLY A 111 -17.86 0.98 -18.68
C GLY A 111 -18.35 0.42 -20.03
N THR A 112 -17.42 0.07 -20.92
CA THR A 112 -17.75 -0.53 -22.21
C THR A 112 -18.54 -1.85 -22.06
N THR A 113 -18.18 -2.69 -21.08
CA THR A 113 -18.94 -3.93 -20.80
C THR A 113 -20.38 -3.61 -20.40
N ARG A 114 -20.58 -2.62 -19.52
CA ARG A 114 -21.93 -2.21 -19.08
C ARG A 114 -22.74 -1.61 -20.23
N GLU A 115 -22.12 -0.76 -21.06
CA GLU A 115 -22.76 -0.18 -22.24
C GLU A 115 -23.19 -1.26 -23.23
N ASN A 116 -22.32 -2.23 -23.52
CA ASN A 116 -22.60 -3.33 -24.43
C ASN A 116 -23.73 -4.25 -23.90
N LEU A 117 -23.72 -4.57 -22.60
CA LEU A 117 -24.80 -5.36 -22.01
C LEU A 117 -26.16 -4.63 -22.02
N THR A 118 -26.16 -3.33 -21.81
CA THR A 118 -27.39 -2.51 -21.82
C THR A 118 -27.87 -2.28 -23.26
N GLY A 119 -26.94 -2.06 -24.19
CA GLY A 119 -27.19 -1.76 -25.62
C GLY A 119 -27.25 -2.97 -26.54
N ILE A 120 -27.22 -4.21 -26.02
CA ILE A 120 -27.06 -5.44 -26.83
C ILE A 120 -28.09 -5.58 -27.96
N ARG A 121 -29.34 -5.11 -27.74
CA ARG A 121 -30.38 -5.14 -28.75
C ARG A 121 -30.07 -4.19 -29.93
N VAL A 122 -29.50 -3.03 -29.63
CA VAL A 122 -29.12 -2.03 -30.63
C VAL A 122 -27.92 -2.54 -31.43
N ILE A 123 -26.89 -3.05 -30.75
CA ILE A 123 -25.69 -3.63 -31.36
C ILE A 123 -26.08 -4.70 -32.37
N ARG A 124 -26.96 -5.63 -31.98
CA ARG A 124 -27.46 -6.71 -32.87
C ARG A 124 -28.33 -6.19 -34.00
N ALA A 125 -29.19 -5.18 -33.76
CA ALA A 125 -30.03 -4.60 -34.77
C ALA A 125 -29.24 -3.92 -35.90
N PHE A 126 -28.06 -3.38 -35.57
CA PHE A 126 -27.17 -2.71 -36.53
C PHE A 126 -25.99 -3.57 -37.01
N GLY A 127 -25.89 -4.85 -36.58
CA GLY A 127 -24.82 -5.77 -36.98
C GLY A 127 -23.41 -5.28 -36.57
N LYS A 128 -23.31 -4.63 -35.38
CA LYS A 128 -22.07 -4.00 -34.89
C LYS A 128 -21.32 -4.83 -33.85
N GLU A 129 -21.62 -6.13 -33.74
CA GLU A 129 -21.00 -7.01 -32.76
C GLU A 129 -19.48 -7.09 -32.95
N GLN A 130 -19.01 -7.20 -34.18
CA GLN A 130 -17.59 -7.33 -34.46
C GLN A 130 -16.80 -6.04 -34.11
N ASP A 131 -17.38 -4.88 -34.40
CA ASP A 131 -16.77 -3.59 -34.05
C ASP A 131 -16.62 -3.42 -32.53
N GLU A 132 -17.63 -3.85 -31.75
CA GLU A 132 -17.59 -3.78 -30.28
C GLU A 132 -16.62 -4.83 -29.69
N ILE A 133 -16.51 -6.02 -30.28
CA ILE A 133 -15.51 -7.03 -29.88
C ILE A 133 -14.10 -6.46 -30.08
N GLU A 134 -13.80 -5.90 -31.26
CA GLU A 134 -12.48 -5.32 -31.53
C GLU A 134 -12.15 -4.14 -30.62
N LYS A 135 -13.14 -3.32 -30.29
CA LYS A 135 -12.99 -2.21 -29.34
C LYS A 135 -12.65 -2.72 -27.94
N PHE A 136 -13.38 -3.73 -27.48
CA PHE A 136 -13.16 -4.37 -26.17
C PHE A 136 -11.79 -5.05 -26.10
N ASP A 137 -11.39 -5.77 -27.14
CA ASP A 137 -10.08 -6.43 -27.20
C ASP A 137 -8.93 -5.39 -27.13
N ARG A 138 -9.03 -4.29 -27.88
CA ARG A 138 -8.04 -3.20 -27.81
C ARG A 138 -7.95 -2.60 -26.41
N GLN A 139 -9.07 -2.32 -25.76
CA GLN A 139 -9.09 -1.79 -24.40
C GLN A 139 -8.50 -2.77 -23.37
N THR A 140 -8.80 -4.05 -23.53
CA THR A 140 -8.29 -5.13 -22.68
C THR A 140 -6.79 -5.34 -22.87
N ASP A 141 -6.29 -5.26 -24.09
CA ASP A 141 -4.85 -5.33 -24.37
C ASP A 141 -4.07 -4.16 -23.75
N VAL A 142 -4.59 -2.94 -23.83
CA VAL A 142 -4.01 -1.78 -23.15
C VAL A 142 -4.00 -1.98 -21.63
N LEU A 143 -5.10 -2.43 -21.05
CA LEU A 143 -5.20 -2.75 -19.63
C LEU A 143 -4.17 -3.80 -19.22
N LYS A 144 -4.07 -4.90 -19.97
CA LYS A 144 -3.08 -5.97 -19.76
C LYS A 144 -1.65 -5.45 -19.77
N GLN A 145 -1.28 -4.62 -20.77
CA GLN A 145 0.06 -4.05 -20.85
C GLN A 145 0.38 -3.17 -19.63
N MET A 146 -0.58 -2.33 -19.22
CA MET A 146 -0.42 -1.49 -18.02
C MET A 146 -0.31 -2.32 -16.74
N GLN A 147 -1.11 -3.39 -16.60
CA GLN A 147 -1.04 -4.30 -15.45
C GLN A 147 0.29 -5.03 -15.40
N VAL A 148 0.78 -5.57 -16.53
CA VAL A 148 2.08 -6.25 -16.61
C VAL A 148 3.22 -5.30 -16.27
N MET A 149 3.19 -4.07 -16.78
CA MET A 149 4.21 -3.05 -16.44
C MET A 149 4.19 -2.70 -14.95
N SER A 150 3.00 -2.48 -14.38
CA SER A 150 2.83 -2.23 -12.95
C SER A 150 3.32 -3.39 -12.09
N ALA A 151 2.98 -4.63 -12.48
CA ALA A 151 3.42 -5.83 -11.80
C ALA A 151 4.94 -6.01 -11.86
N LYS A 152 5.59 -5.76 -13.01
CA LYS A 152 7.05 -5.83 -13.17
C LYS A 152 7.77 -4.87 -12.24
N ILE A 153 7.32 -3.61 -12.17
CA ILE A 153 7.93 -2.60 -11.29
C ILE A 153 7.74 -2.98 -9.82
N SER A 154 6.53 -3.37 -9.43
CA SER A 154 6.24 -3.78 -8.06
C SER A 154 6.98 -5.05 -7.64
N SER A 155 7.18 -6.00 -8.57
CA SER A 155 7.89 -7.25 -8.28
C SER A 155 9.39 -7.05 -8.04
N LEU A 156 9.99 -5.98 -8.56
CA LEU A 156 11.39 -5.62 -8.28
C LEU A 156 11.63 -5.22 -6.82
N MET A 157 10.59 -4.81 -6.12
CA MET A 157 10.70 -4.39 -4.72
C MET A 157 11.29 -5.48 -3.83
N ASN A 158 10.78 -6.71 -3.93
CA ASN A 158 11.24 -7.82 -3.10
C ASN A 158 12.70 -8.23 -3.37
N PRO A 159 13.13 -8.53 -4.62
CA PRO A 159 14.53 -8.90 -4.88
C PRO A 159 15.53 -7.82 -4.48
N VAL A 160 15.26 -6.55 -4.81
CA VAL A 160 16.15 -5.45 -4.47
C VAL A 160 16.25 -5.26 -2.95
N THR A 161 15.13 -5.31 -2.26
CA THR A 161 15.09 -5.25 -0.79
C THR A 161 15.87 -6.39 -0.17
N TYR A 162 15.70 -7.62 -0.65
CA TYR A 162 16.45 -8.78 -0.15
C TYR A 162 17.96 -8.70 -0.40
N ILE A 163 18.40 -8.17 -1.54
CA ILE A 163 19.83 -7.95 -1.83
C ILE A 163 20.43 -6.97 -0.83
N ILE A 164 19.75 -5.83 -0.57
CA ILE A 164 20.22 -4.83 0.37
C ILE A 164 20.26 -5.37 1.79
N ILE A 165 19.22 -6.09 2.21
CA ILE A 165 19.12 -6.70 3.54
C ILE A 165 20.24 -7.70 3.76
N ASN A 166 20.36 -8.67 2.87
CA ASN A 166 21.37 -9.74 3.01
C ASN A 166 22.79 -9.18 2.86
N GLY A 167 23.01 -8.21 1.96
CA GLY A 167 24.29 -7.50 1.84
C GLY A 167 24.66 -6.79 3.14
N GLY A 168 23.71 -6.07 3.76
CA GLY A 168 23.91 -5.42 5.05
C GLY A 168 24.20 -6.42 6.18
N LEU A 169 23.47 -7.55 6.21
CA LEU A 169 23.70 -8.62 7.19
C LEU A 169 25.06 -9.28 7.01
N ILE A 170 25.47 -9.59 5.78
CA ILE A 170 26.79 -10.16 5.49
C ILE A 170 27.89 -9.19 5.94
N TRP A 171 27.75 -7.91 5.62
CA TRP A 171 28.71 -6.89 6.05
C TRP A 171 28.78 -6.79 7.57
N LEU A 172 27.63 -6.78 8.26
CA LEU A 172 27.53 -6.72 9.72
C LEU A 172 28.17 -7.96 10.38
N ILE A 173 27.90 -9.17 9.86
CA ILE A 173 28.49 -10.42 10.37
C ILE A 173 30.01 -10.44 10.16
N TYR A 174 30.47 -10.02 8.99
CA TYR A 174 31.91 -9.96 8.70
C TYR A 174 32.64 -9.00 9.63
N THR A 175 32.13 -7.75 9.75
CA THR A 175 32.69 -6.75 10.66
C THR A 175 32.63 -7.22 12.12
N GLY A 176 31.51 -7.81 12.52
CA GLY A 176 31.32 -8.37 13.85
C GLY A 176 32.29 -9.51 14.15
N ALA A 177 32.54 -10.41 13.20
CA ALA A 177 33.51 -11.53 13.36
C ALA A 177 34.93 -11.01 13.57
N VAL A 178 35.40 -10.05 12.77
CA VAL A 178 36.70 -9.41 12.92
C VAL A 178 36.83 -8.72 14.30
N ARG A 179 35.78 -8.07 14.78
CA ARG A 179 35.80 -7.41 16.08
C ARG A 179 35.74 -8.38 17.25
N VAL A 180 35.12 -9.56 17.08
CA VAL A 180 35.15 -10.64 18.06
C VAL A 180 36.58 -11.25 18.14
N GLU A 181 37.24 -11.48 16.99
CA GLU A 181 38.60 -11.95 16.95
C GLU A 181 39.58 -10.99 17.64
N ASN A 182 39.37 -9.69 17.49
CA ASN A 182 40.18 -8.66 18.17
C ASN A 182 39.78 -8.47 19.64
N GLY A 183 38.85 -9.24 20.19
CA GLY A 183 38.44 -9.19 21.60
C GLY A 183 37.62 -7.95 21.96
N ILE A 184 37.13 -7.18 20.96
CA ILE A 184 36.35 -5.93 21.18
C ILE A 184 34.87 -6.26 21.43
N LEU A 185 34.33 -7.24 20.73
CA LEU A 185 32.95 -7.68 20.85
C LEU A 185 32.85 -9.14 21.30
N THR A 186 31.76 -9.49 21.94
CA THR A 186 31.39 -10.90 22.21
C THR A 186 30.47 -11.41 21.08
N GLN A 187 30.45 -12.73 20.90
CA GLN A 187 29.56 -13.38 19.94
C GLN A 187 28.09 -13.02 20.17
N GLY A 188 27.67 -12.92 21.45
CA GLY A 188 26.32 -12.52 21.82
C GLY A 188 25.95 -11.11 21.37
N GLN A 189 26.90 -10.18 21.41
CA GLN A 189 26.71 -8.80 20.92
C GLN A 189 26.53 -8.77 19.40
N VAL A 190 27.28 -9.57 18.64
CA VAL A 190 27.11 -9.68 17.19
C VAL A 190 25.72 -10.23 16.85
N VAL A 191 25.27 -11.26 17.56
CA VAL A 191 23.89 -11.81 17.39
C VAL A 191 22.83 -10.75 17.73
N ALA A 192 23.03 -9.95 18.78
CA ALA A 192 22.13 -8.86 19.12
C ALA A 192 22.05 -7.80 18.00
N LEU A 193 23.20 -7.40 17.43
CA LEU A 193 23.24 -6.48 16.29
C LEU A 193 22.50 -7.02 15.06
N VAL A 194 22.68 -8.30 14.72
CA VAL A 194 21.95 -8.97 13.64
C VAL A 194 20.44 -8.94 13.88
N ASN A 195 20.01 -9.18 15.13
CA ASN A 195 18.60 -9.11 15.50
C ASN A 195 18.05 -7.69 15.39
N TYR A 196 18.79 -6.65 15.83
CA TYR A 196 18.37 -5.25 15.69
C TYR A 196 18.25 -4.87 14.21
N MET A 197 19.21 -5.24 13.36
CA MET A 197 19.13 -5.02 11.91
C MET A 197 17.87 -5.66 11.33
N SER A 198 17.64 -6.93 11.63
CA SER A 198 16.48 -7.68 11.13
C SER A 198 15.15 -7.04 11.56
N GLN A 199 15.04 -6.56 12.82
CA GLN A 199 13.85 -5.87 13.30
C GLN A 199 13.61 -4.56 12.54
N ILE A 200 14.64 -3.74 12.34
CA ILE A 200 14.54 -2.48 11.60
C ILE A 200 14.02 -2.74 10.18
N LEU A 201 14.57 -3.75 9.51
CA LEU A 201 14.19 -4.10 8.15
C LEU A 201 12.71 -4.52 8.04
N VAL A 202 12.25 -5.35 8.97
CA VAL A 202 10.84 -5.75 9.04
C VAL A 202 9.92 -4.55 9.28
N GLU A 203 10.30 -3.62 10.15
CA GLU A 203 9.49 -2.43 10.42
C GLU A 203 9.46 -1.45 9.25
N LEU A 204 10.56 -1.31 8.48
CA LEU A 204 10.58 -0.49 7.25
C LEU A 204 9.63 -1.04 6.18
N VAL A 205 9.60 -2.36 5.97
CA VAL A 205 8.66 -3.00 5.03
C VAL A 205 7.20 -2.80 5.48
N LYS A 206 6.93 -2.91 6.79
CA LYS A 206 5.60 -2.64 7.34
C LYS A 206 5.19 -1.18 7.13
N LEU A 207 6.12 -0.24 7.31
CA LEU A 207 5.87 1.19 7.09
C LEU A 207 5.53 1.50 5.62
N ALA A 208 6.18 0.81 4.68
CA ALA A 208 5.86 0.91 3.26
C ALA A 208 4.41 0.46 2.96
N ASN A 209 3.99 -0.66 3.51
CA ASN A 209 2.63 -1.17 3.36
C ASN A 209 1.58 -0.26 4.04
N LEU A 210 1.98 0.44 5.11
CA LEU A 210 1.13 1.42 5.78
C LEU A 210 0.73 2.55 4.84
N ILE A 211 1.65 3.08 4.03
CA ILE A 211 1.38 4.18 3.09
C ILE A 211 0.26 3.79 2.11
N ILE A 212 0.31 2.58 1.55
CA ILE A 212 -0.72 2.08 0.62
C ILE A 212 -2.08 2.00 1.34
N THR A 213 -2.10 1.48 2.56
CA THR A 213 -3.34 1.34 3.34
C THR A 213 -3.93 2.69 3.73
N VAL A 214 -3.08 3.64 4.13
CA VAL A 214 -3.50 5.02 4.47
C VAL A 214 -4.07 5.74 3.25
N THR A 215 -3.44 5.61 2.09
CA THR A 215 -3.95 6.22 0.84
C THR A 215 -5.33 5.69 0.49
N LYS A 216 -5.56 4.38 0.59
CA LYS A 216 -6.88 3.76 0.39
C LYS A 216 -7.90 4.25 1.43
N ALA A 217 -7.53 4.27 2.71
CA ALA A 217 -8.40 4.72 3.78
C ALA A 217 -8.79 6.21 3.64
N ALA A 218 -7.85 7.07 3.24
CA ALA A 218 -8.12 8.48 2.96
C ALA A 218 -9.09 8.66 1.81
N ALA A 219 -8.95 7.91 0.71
CA ALA A 219 -9.88 7.93 -0.40
C ALA A 219 -11.30 7.50 0.03
N CYS A 220 -11.41 6.43 0.84
CA CYS A 220 -12.69 6.00 1.42
C CYS A 220 -13.27 7.07 2.36
N GLY A 221 -12.43 7.71 3.18
CA GLY A 221 -12.82 8.81 4.06
C GLY A 221 -13.41 9.99 3.30
N ASN A 222 -12.79 10.39 2.20
CA ASN A 222 -13.30 11.45 1.35
C ASN A 222 -14.66 11.11 0.72
N ARG A 223 -14.87 9.86 0.29
CA ARG A 223 -16.17 9.39 -0.23
C ARG A 223 -17.26 9.38 0.84
N VAL A 224 -16.93 9.00 2.06
CA VAL A 224 -17.86 9.06 3.20
C VAL A 224 -18.17 10.51 3.56
N ALA A 225 -17.16 11.38 3.62
CA ALA A 225 -17.35 12.81 3.91
C ALA A 225 -18.23 13.53 2.87
N ALA A 226 -18.13 13.13 1.60
CA ALA A 226 -18.96 13.68 0.52
C ALA A 226 -20.45 13.33 0.64
N VAL A 227 -20.87 12.43 1.54
CA VAL A 227 -22.28 12.18 1.83
C VAL A 227 -22.86 13.25 2.77
N PHE A 228 -22.01 13.84 3.61
CA PHE A 228 -22.39 14.87 4.59
C PHE A 228 -22.38 16.30 4.01
N GLN A 229 -21.95 16.47 2.77
CA GLN A 229 -21.98 17.74 2.02
C GLN A 229 -23.17 17.81 1.08
#